data_d3cb8e64a8e3183f171c6ef6c67630e6
#
_entry.id   d3cb8e64a8e3183f171c6ef6c67630e6
#
_cell.length_a   1.000
_cell.length_b   1.000
_cell.length_c   1.000
_cell.angle_alpha   90.00
_cell.angle_beta   90.00
_cell.angle_gamma   90.00
#
_symmetry.space_group_name_H-M   'P 1'
#
loop_
_entity.id
_entity.type
_entity.pdbx_description
1 polymer ?
#
loop_
_entity_poly.entity_id
_entity_poly.type
_entity_poly.pdbx_seq_one_letter_code
_entity_poly.pdbx_strand_id
1 'polypeptide(L)'
;MMLALRSIVYLAWLGKEIISGTLDVVLNLFKTGDYGKPMIVEVPMRCVTDVEITLFASSITITPGTLVVATGPGTATAPPTLFVHSMFGESEEEVLEGLFDMESRLLRTLRGRAPGEIPESAGLTAGDGDANKRQATEEES
;
A
#
# COMPACT_ATOMS: atom_id res chain seq x y z
N MET A 1 13.59 -18.83 -0.46
CA MET A 1 14.76 -17.99 -0.09
C MET A 1 14.55 -16.50 -0.40
N MET A 2 14.05 -16.13 -1.57
CA MET A 2 13.77 -14.72 -1.92
C MET A 2 12.68 -14.06 -1.03
N LEU A 3 11.61 -14.77 -0.68
CA LEU A 3 10.55 -14.24 0.19
C LEU A 3 11.10 -13.91 1.58
N ALA A 4 11.90 -14.82 2.17
CA ALA A 4 12.50 -14.59 3.48
C ALA A 4 13.42 -13.36 3.51
N LEU A 5 14.23 -13.17 2.46
CA LEU A 5 15.10 -12.00 2.35
C LEU A 5 14.29 -10.69 2.25
N ARG A 6 13.23 -10.69 1.45
CA ARG A 6 12.32 -9.54 1.30
C ARG A 6 11.59 -9.22 2.61
N SER A 7 11.15 -10.26 3.32
CA SER A 7 10.52 -10.08 4.64
C SER A 7 11.48 -9.47 5.66
N ILE A 8 12.75 -9.90 5.65
CA ILE A 8 13.79 -9.33 6.55
C ILE A 8 14.02 -7.85 6.21
N VAL A 9 14.12 -7.50 4.93
CA VAL A 9 14.30 -6.11 4.50
C VAL A 9 13.09 -5.25 4.90
N TYR A 10 11.88 -5.76 4.73
CA TYR A 10 10.67 -5.06 5.16
C TYR A 10 10.63 -4.85 6.68
N LEU A 11 10.94 -5.88 7.46
CA LEU A 11 10.99 -5.79 8.93
C LEU A 11 12.07 -4.83 9.42
N ALA A 12 13.23 -4.81 8.78
CA ALA A 12 14.29 -3.87 9.11
C ALA A 12 13.87 -2.41 8.80
N TRP A 13 13.20 -2.20 7.66
CA TRP A 13 12.65 -0.90 7.31
C TRP A 13 11.56 -0.47 8.31
N LEU A 14 10.63 -1.37 8.65
CA LEU A 14 9.57 -1.13 9.62
C LEU A 14 10.15 -0.81 11.01
N GLY A 15 11.19 -1.54 11.44
CA GLY A 15 11.91 -1.26 12.68
C GLY A 15 12.54 0.13 12.70
N LYS A 16 13.16 0.56 11.60
CA LYS A 16 13.65 1.93 11.45
C LYS A 16 12.52 2.95 11.58
N GLU A 17 11.38 2.71 10.94
CA GLU A 17 10.22 3.60 10.97
C GLU A 17 9.65 3.75 12.39
N ILE A 18 9.56 2.64 13.13
CA ILE A 18 9.14 2.65 14.54
C ILE A 18 10.09 3.49 15.39
N ILE A 19 11.40 3.32 15.22
CA ILE A 19 12.40 4.09 15.99
C ILE A 19 12.31 5.57 15.63
N SER A 20 12.22 5.90 14.35
CA SER A 20 12.10 7.28 13.87
C SER A 20 10.85 7.94 14.41
N GLY A 21 9.68 7.30 14.25
CA GLY A 21 8.42 7.80 14.78
C GLY A 21 8.41 7.95 16.30
N THR A 22 9.04 7.02 17.02
CA THR A 22 9.18 7.12 18.48
C THR A 22 10.02 8.35 18.88
N LEU A 23 11.12 8.59 18.16
CA LEU A 23 11.96 9.78 18.41
C LEU A 23 11.19 11.06 18.11
N ASP A 24 10.42 11.10 17.04
CA ASP A 24 9.58 12.25 16.68
C ASP A 24 8.54 12.54 17.76
N VAL A 25 7.87 11.52 18.28
CA VAL A 25 6.94 11.65 19.42
C VAL A 25 7.63 12.20 20.65
N VAL A 26 8.80 11.64 21.01
CA VAL A 26 9.56 12.07 22.18
C VAL A 26 10.05 13.52 22.00
N LEU A 27 10.59 13.86 20.83
CA LEU A 27 11.05 15.22 20.55
C LEU A 27 9.89 16.22 20.56
N ASN A 28 8.74 15.86 20.02
CA ASN A 28 7.56 16.71 20.04
C ASN A 28 7.03 16.90 21.46
N LEU A 29 7.13 15.89 22.33
CA LEU A 29 6.74 16.01 23.75
C LEU A 29 7.57 17.07 24.49
N PHE A 30 8.84 17.26 24.10
CA PHE A 30 9.71 18.27 24.71
C PHE A 30 9.66 19.63 23.99
N LYS A 31 9.06 19.71 22.79
CA LYS A 31 8.84 20.97 22.12
C LYS A 31 7.55 21.59 22.65
N THR A 32 7.64 22.79 23.20
CA THR A 32 6.47 23.62 23.56
C THR A 32 5.97 24.29 22.28
N GLY A 33 5.13 23.63 21.51
CA GLY A 33 4.65 24.15 20.22
C GLY A 33 3.53 23.30 19.62
N ASP A 34 3.09 23.68 18.45
CA ASP A 34 1.97 23.09 17.74
C ASP A 34 2.26 21.61 17.43
N TYR A 35 1.68 20.74 18.23
CA TYR A 35 1.61 19.31 17.91
C TYR A 35 0.65 19.18 16.74
N GLY A 36 1.05 18.55 15.64
CA GLY A 36 0.19 18.34 14.49
C GLY A 36 -1.26 18.04 14.85
N LYS A 37 -2.17 18.33 13.98
CA LYS A 37 -3.60 18.19 14.28
C LYS A 37 -3.99 16.73 14.22
N PRO A 38 -4.59 16.15 15.30
CA PRO A 38 -5.15 14.81 15.21
C PRO A 38 -6.20 14.76 14.10
N MET A 39 -6.09 13.78 13.22
CA MET A 39 -7.01 13.60 12.10
C MET A 39 -7.33 12.13 11.88
N ILE A 40 -8.46 11.87 11.26
CA ILE A 40 -8.81 10.55 10.74
C ILE A 40 -8.75 10.63 9.23
N VAL A 41 -7.91 9.79 8.63
CA VAL A 41 -7.75 9.70 7.18
C VAL A 41 -8.39 8.43 6.65
N GLU A 42 -8.99 8.51 5.49
CA GLU A 42 -9.58 7.40 4.76
C GLU A 42 -8.57 6.89 3.74
N VAL A 43 -8.14 5.64 3.91
CA VAL A 43 -7.09 5.01 3.12
C VAL A 43 -7.70 3.94 2.22
N PRO A 44 -7.97 4.22 0.94
CA PRO A 44 -8.38 3.20 -0.01
C PRO A 44 -7.22 2.26 -0.27
N MET A 45 -7.38 0.98 0.10
CA MET A 45 -6.32 -0.01 0.04
C MET A 45 -6.17 -0.63 -1.35
N ARG A 46 -4.92 -1.00 -1.68
CA ARG A 46 -4.58 -1.87 -2.81
C ARG A 46 -4.42 -3.33 -2.37
N CYS A 47 -4.46 -3.59 -1.07
CA CYS A 47 -4.53 -4.91 -0.48
C CYS A 47 -5.83 -5.60 -0.88
N VAL A 48 -5.75 -6.89 -1.23
CA VAL A 48 -6.89 -7.69 -1.72
C VAL A 48 -7.19 -8.86 -0.78
N THR A 49 -6.17 -9.44 -0.16
CA THR A 49 -6.32 -10.60 0.72
C THR A 49 -6.42 -10.19 2.18
N ASP A 50 -7.15 -10.96 2.98
CA ASP A 50 -7.28 -10.71 4.42
C ASP A 50 -5.92 -10.67 5.13
N VAL A 51 -4.96 -11.46 4.67
CA VAL A 51 -3.59 -11.48 5.20
C VAL A 51 -2.89 -10.16 4.92
N GLU A 52 -2.99 -9.64 3.69
CA GLU A 52 -2.40 -8.34 3.32
C GLU A 52 -3.02 -7.20 4.15
N ILE A 53 -4.36 -7.19 4.27
CA ILE A 53 -5.09 -6.20 5.05
C ILE A 53 -4.67 -6.25 6.52
N THR A 54 -4.61 -7.45 7.10
CA THR A 54 -4.21 -7.64 8.50
C THR A 54 -2.78 -7.18 8.76
N LEU A 55 -1.85 -7.54 7.87
CA LEU A 55 -0.45 -7.14 8.01
C LEU A 55 -0.27 -5.64 7.83
N PHE A 56 -1.01 -5.03 6.89
CA PHE A 56 -0.98 -3.59 6.69
C PHE A 56 -1.54 -2.83 7.90
N ALA A 57 -2.73 -3.21 8.38
CA ALA A 57 -3.34 -2.63 9.57
C ALA A 57 -2.45 -2.78 10.83
N SER A 58 -1.81 -3.95 10.98
CA SER A 58 -0.87 -4.19 12.07
C SER A 58 0.37 -3.31 11.97
N SER A 59 0.93 -3.14 10.77
CA SER A 59 2.10 -2.28 10.54
C SER A 59 1.79 -0.82 10.87
N ILE A 60 0.61 -0.32 10.49
CA ILE A 60 0.15 1.03 10.83
C ILE A 60 0.04 1.18 12.35
N THR A 61 -0.61 0.23 13.03
CA THR A 61 -0.85 0.32 14.48
C THR A 61 0.43 0.18 15.32
N ILE A 62 1.44 -0.52 14.82
CA ILE A 62 2.76 -0.62 15.47
C ILE A 62 3.55 0.70 15.32
N THR A 63 3.30 1.47 14.27
CA THR A 63 3.97 2.76 14.06
C THR A 63 3.46 3.79 15.07
N PRO A 64 4.35 4.44 15.85
CA PRO A 64 3.94 5.42 16.86
C PRO A 64 3.18 6.60 16.24
N GLY A 65 2.05 6.94 16.85
CA GLY A 65 1.22 8.07 16.43
C GLY A 65 0.14 7.73 15.41
N THR A 66 0.03 6.46 14.99
CA THR A 66 -1.03 6.01 14.08
C THR A 66 -1.80 4.82 14.65
N LEU A 67 -3.11 4.78 14.39
CA LEU A 67 -4.00 3.71 14.85
C LEU A 67 -5.09 3.45 13.82
N VAL A 68 -5.27 2.19 13.44
CA VAL A 68 -6.43 1.78 12.63
C VAL A 68 -7.66 1.71 13.53
N VAL A 69 -8.66 2.54 13.23
CA VAL A 69 -9.89 2.65 14.03
C VAL A 69 -11.06 1.88 13.45
N ALA A 70 -11.07 1.68 12.12
CA ALA A 70 -12.11 0.93 11.44
C ALA A 70 -11.62 0.39 10.10
N THR A 71 -12.34 -0.63 9.60
CA THR A 71 -12.16 -1.18 8.26
C THR A 71 -13.49 -1.16 7.52
N GLY A 72 -13.49 -0.60 6.31
CA GLY A 72 -14.62 -0.67 5.39
C GLY A 72 -14.42 -1.84 4.40
N PRO A 73 -15.39 -2.75 4.26
CA PRO A 73 -15.31 -3.80 3.27
C PRO A 73 -15.33 -3.20 1.85
N GLY A 74 -14.54 -3.77 0.95
CA GLY A 74 -14.62 -3.43 -0.45
C GLY A 74 -15.96 -3.85 -1.06
N THR A 75 -16.38 -3.16 -2.11
CA THR A 75 -17.55 -3.48 -2.92
C THR A 75 -17.11 -3.83 -4.34
N ALA A 76 -18.06 -4.20 -5.22
CA ALA A 76 -17.75 -4.43 -6.63
C ALA A 76 -17.19 -3.18 -7.35
N THR A 77 -17.42 -1.99 -6.80
CA THR A 77 -17.06 -0.70 -7.41
C THR A 77 -16.06 0.13 -6.57
N ALA A 78 -15.78 -0.28 -5.34
CA ALA A 78 -14.89 0.45 -4.44
C ALA A 78 -13.92 -0.51 -3.73
N PRO A 79 -12.63 -0.14 -3.59
CA PRO A 79 -11.67 -0.94 -2.84
C PRO A 79 -12.01 -0.99 -1.36
N PRO A 80 -11.49 -1.99 -0.61
CA PRO A 80 -11.57 -1.97 0.83
C PRO A 80 -10.81 -0.76 1.37
N THR A 81 -11.29 -0.20 2.47
CA THR A 81 -10.80 1.07 3.03
C THR A 81 -10.43 0.90 4.48
N LEU A 82 -9.32 1.50 4.91
CA LEU A 82 -8.96 1.66 6.32
C LEU A 82 -9.24 3.10 6.77
N PHE A 83 -9.77 3.24 7.97
CA PHE A 83 -9.86 4.51 8.67
C PHE A 83 -8.72 4.55 9.69
N VAL A 84 -7.80 5.48 9.50
CA VAL A 84 -6.58 5.60 10.31
C VAL A 84 -6.61 6.91 11.07
N HIS A 85 -6.52 6.82 12.39
CA HIS A 85 -6.30 7.97 13.24
C HIS A 85 -4.81 8.28 13.29
N SER A 86 -4.41 9.46 12.85
CA SER A 86 -3.07 10.01 13.00
C SER A 86 -3.07 11.10 14.07
N MET A 87 -2.17 10.98 15.04
CA MET A 87 -2.00 11.99 16.09
C MET A 87 -1.10 13.13 15.65
N PHE A 88 -0.19 12.87 14.73
CA PHE A 88 0.83 13.78 14.26
C PHE A 88 0.82 13.79 12.73
N GLY A 89 0.34 14.82 12.13
CA GLY A 89 0.35 15.03 10.69
C GLY A 89 0.15 16.51 10.41
N GLU A 90 0.92 17.06 9.49
CA GLU A 90 0.76 18.46 9.08
C GLU A 90 -0.42 18.57 8.12
N SER A 91 -0.62 17.55 7.27
CA SER A 91 -1.71 17.47 6.31
C SER A 91 -2.19 16.03 6.08
N GLU A 92 -3.40 15.90 5.54
CA GLU A 92 -3.98 14.61 5.16
C GLU A 92 -3.18 13.96 4.04
N GLU A 93 -2.70 14.76 3.07
CA GLU A 93 -1.90 14.27 1.95
C GLU A 93 -0.59 13.64 2.41
N GLU A 94 0.10 14.26 3.36
CA GLU A 94 1.35 13.74 3.91
C GLU A 94 1.16 12.39 4.60
N VAL A 95 0.10 12.28 5.41
CA VAL A 95 -0.24 11.03 6.11
C VAL A 95 -0.59 9.94 5.09
N LEU A 96 -1.39 10.24 4.08
CA LEU A 96 -1.76 9.30 3.03
C LEU A 96 -0.55 8.83 2.23
N GLU A 97 0.36 9.74 1.86
CA GLU A 97 1.59 9.39 1.13
C GLU A 97 2.45 8.39 1.93
N GLY A 98 2.64 8.64 3.23
CA GLY A 98 3.37 7.72 4.12
C GLY A 98 2.70 6.34 4.21
N LEU A 99 1.37 6.29 4.33
CA LEU A 99 0.61 5.05 4.38
C LEU A 99 0.66 4.28 3.04
N PHE A 100 0.60 4.97 1.91
CA PHE A 100 0.73 4.34 0.59
C PHE A 100 2.13 3.84 0.30
N ASP A 101 3.18 4.50 0.79
CA ASP A 101 4.55 3.98 0.70
C ASP A 101 4.70 2.70 1.53
N MET A 102 4.18 2.69 2.76
CA MET A 102 4.16 1.50 3.62
C MET A 102 3.42 0.33 2.96
N GLU A 103 2.22 0.56 2.41
CA GLU A 103 1.46 -0.45 1.67
C GLU A 103 2.24 -0.98 0.46
N SER A 104 2.86 -0.09 -0.32
CA SER A 104 3.65 -0.47 -1.49
C SER A 104 4.82 -1.39 -1.13
N ARG A 105 5.52 -1.10 -0.02
CA ARG A 105 6.61 -1.93 0.49
C ARG A 105 6.13 -3.29 0.96
N LEU A 106 5.01 -3.31 1.69
CA LEU A 106 4.38 -4.55 2.15
C LEU A 106 3.99 -5.44 0.96
N LEU A 107 3.25 -4.89 -0.01
CA LEU A 107 2.80 -5.63 -1.18
C LEU A 107 3.95 -6.11 -2.06
N ARG A 108 5.00 -5.30 -2.22
CA ARG A 108 6.23 -5.72 -2.90
C ARG A 108 6.90 -6.89 -2.19
N THR A 109 6.87 -6.92 -0.87
CA THR A 109 7.41 -8.02 -0.07
C THR A 109 6.60 -9.29 -0.25
N LEU A 110 5.27 -9.22 -0.16
CA LEU A 110 4.37 -10.38 -0.22
C LEU A 110 4.20 -10.91 -1.64
N ARG A 111 3.95 -10.05 -2.59
CA ARG A 111 3.66 -10.42 -3.99
C ARG A 111 4.93 -10.53 -4.86
N GLY A 112 6.05 -10.01 -4.38
CA GLY A 112 7.29 -9.93 -5.16
C GLY A 112 7.30 -8.87 -6.26
N ARG A 113 6.27 -8.03 -6.34
CA ARG A 113 6.12 -6.93 -7.31
C ARG A 113 5.39 -5.75 -6.69
N ALA A 114 5.58 -4.55 -7.23
CA ALA A 114 4.84 -3.37 -6.81
C ALA A 114 3.37 -3.42 -7.31
N PRO A 115 2.42 -2.80 -6.58
CA PRO A 115 1.07 -2.60 -7.08
C PRO A 115 1.09 -1.79 -8.38
N GLY A 116 0.41 -2.30 -9.41
CA GLY A 116 0.37 -1.69 -10.76
C GLY A 116 1.41 -2.20 -11.74
N GLU A 117 2.39 -3.02 -11.35
CA GLU A 117 3.26 -3.72 -12.29
C GLU A 117 2.49 -4.84 -13.00
N ILE A 118 2.41 -4.76 -14.33
CA ILE A 118 1.83 -5.81 -15.17
C ILE A 118 2.73 -7.04 -15.08
N PRO A 119 2.19 -8.27 -14.85
CA PRO A 119 3.00 -9.49 -14.86
C PRO A 119 3.71 -9.63 -16.21
N GLU A 120 5.00 -9.92 -16.19
CA GLU A 120 5.81 -10.17 -17.41
C GLU A 120 5.22 -11.29 -18.28
N SER A 121 4.45 -12.21 -17.68
CA SER A 121 3.70 -13.26 -18.39
C SER A 121 2.46 -12.74 -19.14
N ALA A 122 1.96 -11.55 -18.87
CA ALA A 122 0.83 -10.97 -19.59
C ALA A 122 1.22 -10.30 -20.91
N GLY A 123 2.51 -10.10 -21.15
CA GLY A 123 3.05 -9.54 -22.40
C GLY A 123 3.20 -10.54 -23.55
N LEU A 124 2.99 -11.83 -23.30
CA LEU A 124 3.23 -12.89 -24.31
C LEU A 124 1.99 -13.33 -25.09
N THR A 125 0.82 -12.72 -24.87
CA THR A 125 -0.41 -13.04 -25.62
C THR A 125 -0.90 -11.89 -26.51
N ALA A 126 -0.07 -10.87 -26.75
CA ALA A 126 -0.35 -9.83 -27.75
C ALA A 126 0.23 -10.19 -29.14
N GLY A 127 0.07 -11.43 -29.55
CA GLY A 127 0.59 -11.95 -30.81
C GLY A 127 -0.44 -12.77 -31.60
N ASP A 128 -1.68 -12.29 -31.67
CA ASP A 128 -2.65 -12.86 -32.63
C ASP A 128 -3.39 -11.76 -33.38
N GLY A 129 -2.58 -10.90 -34.04
CA GLY A 129 -3.06 -9.94 -35.03
C GLY A 129 -3.21 -10.49 -36.43
N ASP A 130 -2.99 -11.80 -36.64
CA ASP A 130 -2.94 -12.39 -38.00
C ASP A 130 -4.19 -13.19 -38.40
N ALA A 131 -5.13 -13.37 -37.50
CA ALA A 131 -6.39 -14.07 -37.82
C ALA A 131 -7.40 -13.19 -38.60
N ASN A 132 -7.27 -11.87 -38.56
CA ASN A 132 -8.22 -10.97 -39.25
C ASN A 132 -7.83 -10.66 -40.70
N LYS A 133 -6.62 -11.06 -41.17
CA LYS A 133 -6.24 -10.87 -42.56
C LYS A 133 -6.68 -11.99 -43.50
N ARG A 134 -7.04 -13.16 -42.97
CA ARG A 134 -7.47 -14.32 -43.81
C ARG A 134 -8.96 -14.30 -44.16
N GLN A 135 -9.80 -13.60 -43.39
CA GLN A 135 -11.23 -13.48 -43.68
C GLN A 135 -11.56 -12.40 -44.71
N ALA A 136 -10.71 -11.42 -44.93
CA ALA A 136 -10.92 -10.35 -45.91
C ALA A 136 -10.58 -10.77 -47.35
N THR A 137 -9.93 -11.92 -47.60
CA THR A 137 -9.57 -12.41 -48.91
C THR A 137 -10.51 -13.47 -49.48
N GLU A 138 -11.46 -13.98 -48.70
CA GLU A 138 -12.44 -14.98 -49.16
C GLU A 138 -13.81 -14.37 -49.54
N GLU A 139 -14.05 -13.07 -49.30
CA GLU A 139 -15.25 -12.37 -49.74
C GLU A 139 -15.16 -11.65 -51.07
N GLU A 140 -14.02 -11.70 -51.74
CA GLU A 140 -13.76 -10.99 -53.02
C GLU A 140 -13.42 -11.95 -54.18
N SER A 141 -13.96 -13.22 -54.14
CA SER A 141 -13.82 -14.15 -55.29
C SER A 141 -15.16 -14.75 -55.65
#